data_738136476b703b3a8a20982f12a7ca2d
#
_entry.id   738136476b703b3a8a20982f12a7ca2d
#
_cell.length_a   1.000
_cell.length_b   1.000
_cell.length_c   1.000
_cell.angle_alpha   90.00
_cell.angle_beta   90.00
_cell.angle_gamma   90.00
#
_symmetry.space_group_name_H-M   'P 1'
#
loop_
_entity.id
_entity.type
_entity.pdbx_description
1 polymer ?
#
loop_
_entity_poly.entity_id
_entity_poly.type
_entity_poly.pdbx_seq_one_letter_code
_entity_poly.pdbx_strand_id
1 'polypeptide(L)'
;MLTVPRLRVGDPIHEILSDKSMFAKLPDNRLECLNWAEEYPYKPEVLFRIFHNDEYLFLEYHVREKCTAALEMTDGNDVYKDSCVEFFVQPECGDGHYYNFEWNAVGTLCMSRRTGRFDPLHAPKEALESVYTASTFDREPFEEIKGDNRWILRVAIPCRALFGGEVSTWRGARLRGNFYKCGDALSTPHFVTWAPISTPSPDYHRPEFFQPILCE
;
A
#
# COMPACT_ATOMS: atom_id res chain seq x y z
N MET A 1 6.27 -13.69 9.67
CA MET A 1 7.04 -12.45 9.90
C MET A 1 7.66 -12.04 8.57
N LEU A 2 7.47 -10.81 8.14
CA LEU A 2 8.09 -10.24 6.95
C LEU A 2 9.38 -9.53 7.38
N THR A 3 10.49 -9.87 6.72
CA THR A 3 11.76 -9.15 6.89
C THR A 3 11.94 -8.20 5.71
N VAL A 4 12.13 -6.92 6.00
CA VAL A 4 12.36 -5.87 5.02
C VAL A 4 13.86 -5.62 4.93
N PRO A 5 14.52 -6.00 3.83
CA PRO A 5 15.96 -5.86 3.70
C PRO A 5 16.38 -4.40 3.58
N ARG A 6 17.57 -4.12 4.11
CA ARG A 6 18.22 -2.82 3.94
C ARG A 6 19.04 -2.81 2.65
N LEU A 7 18.77 -1.86 1.77
CA LEU A 7 19.61 -1.60 0.59
C LEU A 7 20.29 -0.24 0.69
N ARG A 8 21.56 -0.17 0.32
CA ARG A 8 22.27 1.11 0.16
C ARG A 8 21.96 1.66 -1.22
N VAL A 9 21.02 2.59 -1.27
CA VAL A 9 20.63 3.29 -2.50
C VAL A 9 20.88 4.78 -2.31
N GLY A 10 21.36 5.41 -3.38
CA GLY A 10 21.61 6.85 -3.38
C GLY A 10 20.36 7.64 -3.79
N ASP A 11 20.45 8.94 -3.69
CA ASP A 11 19.49 9.89 -4.26
C ASP A 11 19.83 10.14 -5.75
N PRO A 12 18.86 10.65 -6.52
CA PRO A 12 17.52 11.09 -6.12
C PRO A 12 16.45 9.97 -6.12
N ILE A 13 15.45 10.11 -5.26
CA ILE A 13 14.39 9.11 -5.05
C ILE A 13 13.66 8.74 -6.34
N HIS A 14 13.41 9.69 -7.24
CA HIS A 14 12.74 9.43 -8.52
C HIS A 14 13.53 8.47 -9.43
N GLU A 15 14.87 8.48 -9.37
CA GLU A 15 15.70 7.52 -10.11
C GLU A 15 15.56 6.11 -9.52
N ILE A 16 15.52 5.99 -8.18
CA ILE A 16 15.28 4.72 -7.51
C ILE A 16 13.92 4.14 -7.90
N LEU A 17 12.86 4.96 -7.89
CA LEU A 17 11.52 4.53 -8.30
C LEU A 17 11.43 4.18 -9.79
N SER A 18 12.33 4.71 -10.63
CA SER A 18 12.40 4.40 -12.06
C SER A 18 13.24 3.16 -12.36
N ASP A 19 14.13 2.73 -11.45
CA ASP A 19 15.02 1.58 -11.65
C ASP A 19 14.30 0.25 -11.39
N LYS A 20 13.81 -0.35 -12.49
CA LYS A 20 13.17 -1.68 -12.45
C LYS A 20 14.12 -2.79 -11.97
N SER A 21 15.42 -2.65 -12.17
CA SER A 21 16.40 -3.69 -11.85
C SER A 21 16.63 -3.85 -10.36
N MET A 22 16.44 -2.81 -9.59
CA MET A 22 16.62 -2.81 -8.15
C MET A 22 15.55 -3.66 -7.46
N PHE A 23 14.28 -3.41 -7.78
CA PHE A 23 13.18 -4.19 -7.23
C PHE A 23 13.18 -5.65 -7.70
N ALA A 24 13.65 -5.92 -8.93
CA ALA A 24 13.69 -7.29 -9.49
C ALA A 24 14.58 -8.28 -8.72
N LYS A 25 15.47 -7.79 -7.85
CA LYS A 25 16.36 -8.62 -7.01
C LYS A 25 15.72 -9.00 -5.67
N LEU A 26 14.59 -8.41 -5.33
CA LEU A 26 13.90 -8.65 -4.08
C LEU A 26 12.94 -9.83 -4.16
N PRO A 27 12.65 -10.52 -3.04
CA PRO A 27 11.66 -11.59 -3.03
C PRO A 27 10.26 -11.06 -3.32
N ASP A 28 9.50 -11.84 -4.09
CA ASP A 28 8.09 -11.60 -4.33
C ASP A 28 7.27 -12.02 -3.10
N ASN A 29 6.45 -11.11 -2.62
CA ASN A 29 5.41 -11.38 -1.63
C ASN A 29 4.05 -11.28 -2.32
N ARG A 30 3.20 -12.30 -2.17
CA ARG A 30 1.91 -12.37 -2.89
C ARG A 30 0.75 -12.11 -1.97
N LEU A 31 -0.26 -11.41 -2.48
CA LEU A 31 -1.55 -11.32 -1.83
C LEU A 31 -2.38 -12.56 -2.20
N GLU A 32 -2.47 -13.51 -1.27
CA GLU A 32 -3.09 -14.81 -1.56
C GLU A 32 -4.41 -15.05 -0.85
N CYS A 33 -4.74 -14.22 0.17
CA CYS A 33 -5.92 -14.44 0.99
C CYS A 33 -7.16 -13.82 0.36
N LEU A 34 -8.09 -14.65 -0.07
CA LEU A 34 -9.42 -14.28 -0.55
C LEU A 34 -10.44 -14.55 0.56
N ASN A 35 -10.46 -13.67 1.58
CA ASN A 35 -11.17 -13.91 2.84
C ASN A 35 -12.71 -13.96 2.68
N TRP A 36 -13.27 -13.29 1.68
CA TRP A 36 -14.71 -13.16 1.44
C TRP A 36 -15.12 -13.76 0.09
N ALA A 37 -14.58 -14.96 -0.23
CA ALA A 37 -14.70 -15.61 -1.54
C ALA A 37 -16.16 -15.99 -1.91
N GLU A 38 -17.05 -16.17 -0.94
CA GLU A 38 -18.46 -16.48 -1.20
C GLU A 38 -19.18 -15.30 -1.87
N GLU A 39 -18.88 -14.08 -1.46
CA GLU A 39 -19.48 -12.86 -2.00
C GLU A 39 -18.64 -12.23 -3.10
N TYR A 40 -17.30 -12.28 -2.96
CA TYR A 40 -16.32 -11.67 -3.86
C TYR A 40 -15.33 -12.74 -4.36
N PRO A 41 -15.75 -13.62 -5.29
CA PRO A 41 -14.93 -14.75 -5.73
C PRO A 41 -13.77 -14.39 -6.66
N TYR A 42 -13.74 -13.17 -7.20
CA TYR A 42 -12.68 -12.74 -8.09
C TYR A 42 -11.40 -12.38 -7.31
N LYS A 43 -10.29 -13.01 -7.71
CA LYS A 43 -8.97 -12.76 -7.15
C LYS A 43 -8.04 -12.25 -8.26
N PRO A 44 -7.64 -10.96 -8.26
CA PRO A 44 -6.56 -10.47 -9.10
C PRO A 44 -5.22 -11.09 -8.68
N GLU A 45 -4.26 -11.13 -9.59
CA GLU A 45 -2.88 -11.49 -9.27
C GLU A 45 -2.15 -10.22 -8.78
N VAL A 46 -1.70 -10.26 -7.53
CA VAL A 46 -0.98 -9.14 -6.92
C VAL A 46 0.24 -9.65 -6.17
N LEU A 47 1.39 -9.04 -6.45
CA LEU A 47 2.58 -9.22 -5.64
C LEU A 47 3.16 -7.86 -5.25
N PHE A 48 3.93 -7.86 -4.16
CA PHE A 48 4.72 -6.70 -3.78
C PHE A 48 6.16 -7.07 -3.45
N ARG A 49 7.04 -6.08 -3.58
CA ARG A 49 8.44 -6.11 -3.17
C ARG A 49 8.72 -4.92 -2.28
N ILE A 50 9.53 -5.11 -1.26
CA ILE A 50 9.76 -4.09 -0.24
C ILE A 50 11.21 -4.09 0.24
N PHE A 51 11.77 -2.90 0.46
CA PHE A 51 13.08 -2.67 1.08
C PHE A 51 13.13 -1.29 1.75
N HIS A 52 14.19 -0.98 2.48
CA HIS A 52 14.43 0.36 3.00
C HIS A 52 15.90 0.79 2.86
N ASN A 53 16.14 2.12 2.96
CA ASN A 53 17.47 2.73 2.97
C ASN A 53 17.74 3.54 4.24
N ASP A 54 17.11 3.19 5.36
CA ASP A 54 17.07 3.88 6.65
C ASP A 54 16.10 5.08 6.69
N GLU A 55 16.05 5.93 5.67
CA GLU A 55 15.19 7.12 5.59
C GLU A 55 13.84 6.82 4.93
N TYR A 56 13.85 6.01 3.87
CA TYR A 56 12.66 5.67 3.09
C TYR A 56 12.40 4.16 3.12
N LEU A 57 11.12 3.81 3.24
CA LEU A 57 10.59 2.49 2.92
C LEU A 57 10.12 2.51 1.47
N PHE A 58 10.67 1.61 0.64
CA PHE A 58 10.31 1.49 -0.76
C PHE A 58 9.43 0.27 -0.95
N LEU A 59 8.34 0.44 -1.71
CA LEU A 59 7.37 -0.60 -1.98
C LEU A 59 7.01 -0.57 -3.48
N GLU A 60 7.03 -1.75 -4.11
CA GLU A 60 6.58 -1.93 -5.49
C GLU A 60 5.44 -2.93 -5.52
N TYR A 61 4.29 -2.55 -6.07
CA TYR A 61 3.18 -3.46 -6.39
C TYR A 61 3.16 -3.79 -7.87
N HIS A 62 2.95 -5.07 -8.18
CA HIS A 62 2.60 -5.56 -9.50
C HIS A 62 1.19 -6.10 -9.46
N VAL A 63 0.32 -5.55 -10.27
CA VAL A 63 -1.09 -5.93 -10.33
C VAL A 63 -1.44 -6.43 -11.72
N ARG A 64 -2.18 -7.55 -11.78
CA ARG A 64 -2.85 -8.05 -12.98
C ARG A 64 -4.31 -8.29 -12.65
N GLU A 65 -5.19 -7.56 -13.29
CA GLU A 65 -6.62 -7.56 -12.98
C GLU A 65 -7.50 -7.40 -14.23
N LYS A 66 -8.79 -7.79 -14.11
CA LYS A 66 -9.75 -7.74 -15.22
C LYS A 66 -10.38 -6.38 -15.46
N CYS A 67 -10.44 -5.56 -14.43
CA CYS A 67 -11.06 -4.24 -14.46
C CYS A 67 -10.15 -3.27 -13.74
N THR A 68 -9.82 -2.15 -14.36
CA THR A 68 -8.96 -1.11 -13.79
C THR A 68 -9.57 0.26 -14.04
N ALA A 69 -9.71 1.07 -13.01
CA ALA A 69 -10.14 2.46 -13.08
C ALA A 69 -9.33 3.34 -12.13
N ALA A 70 -9.22 4.61 -12.45
CA ALA A 70 -8.70 5.63 -11.56
C ALA A 70 -9.42 6.95 -11.82
N LEU A 71 -10.35 7.30 -10.97
CA LEU A 71 -11.19 8.51 -11.10
C LEU A 71 -10.80 9.57 -10.07
N GLU A 72 -10.38 9.16 -8.88
CA GLU A 72 -9.96 10.09 -7.84
C GLU A 72 -8.53 10.60 -8.09
N MET A 73 -8.38 11.92 -8.17
CA MET A 73 -7.12 12.58 -8.47
C MET A 73 -6.59 13.46 -7.34
N THR A 74 -7.38 13.63 -6.28
CA THR A 74 -7.05 14.50 -5.15
C THR A 74 -6.48 13.68 -4.00
N ASP A 75 -5.22 13.92 -3.66
CA ASP A 75 -4.60 13.27 -2.50
C ASP A 75 -5.36 13.62 -1.21
N GLY A 76 -5.55 12.63 -0.34
CA GLY A 76 -6.35 12.73 0.88
C GLY A 76 -7.79 12.25 0.75
N ASN A 77 -8.31 12.12 -0.47
CA ASN A 77 -9.65 11.59 -0.74
C ASN A 77 -9.67 10.06 -0.80
N ASP A 78 -10.87 9.49 -0.79
CA ASP A 78 -11.12 8.05 -0.81
C ASP A 78 -10.78 7.44 -2.18
N VAL A 79 -9.70 6.68 -2.27
CA VAL A 79 -9.23 6.01 -3.50
C VAL A 79 -9.63 4.53 -3.58
N TYR A 80 -10.18 3.94 -2.52
CA TYR A 80 -10.55 2.52 -2.45
C TYR A 80 -11.64 2.12 -3.45
N LYS A 81 -12.40 3.08 -3.98
CA LYS A 81 -13.41 2.85 -5.03
C LYS A 81 -12.79 2.53 -6.38
N ASP A 82 -11.61 3.04 -6.64
CA ASP A 82 -10.79 2.79 -7.83
C ASP A 82 -10.06 1.44 -7.73
N SER A 83 -9.26 1.10 -8.73
CA SER A 83 -8.25 0.05 -8.59
C SER A 83 -7.20 0.48 -7.57
N CYS A 84 -7.26 -0.09 -6.37
CA CYS A 84 -6.51 0.37 -5.21
C CYS A 84 -5.58 -0.72 -4.67
N VAL A 85 -4.37 -0.33 -4.28
CA VAL A 85 -3.44 -1.14 -3.46
C VAL A 85 -3.13 -0.39 -2.17
N GLU A 86 -2.96 -1.15 -1.07
CA GLU A 86 -2.86 -0.52 0.24
C GLU A 86 -1.77 -1.18 1.10
N PHE A 87 -1.18 -0.38 1.97
CA PHE A 87 -0.28 -0.82 3.03
C PHE A 87 -0.71 -0.18 4.35
N PHE A 88 -1.17 -1.01 5.29
CA PHE A 88 -1.48 -0.57 6.64
C PHE A 88 -0.35 -0.99 7.57
N VAL A 89 0.14 -0.05 8.36
CA VAL A 89 1.34 -0.24 9.19
C VAL A 89 1.18 0.39 10.57
N GLN A 90 1.53 -0.38 11.58
CA GLN A 90 1.51 -0.01 12.99
C GLN A 90 2.93 -0.12 13.55
N PRO A 91 3.59 0.98 13.97
CA PRO A 91 4.82 0.92 14.73
C PRO A 91 4.63 0.26 16.09
N GLU A 92 5.47 -0.72 16.46
CA GLU A 92 5.38 -1.36 17.79
C GLU A 92 5.79 -0.43 18.94
N CYS A 93 6.61 0.59 18.66
CA CYS A 93 7.03 1.60 19.64
C CYS A 93 6.00 2.73 19.84
N GLY A 94 4.89 2.71 19.14
CA GLY A 94 3.87 3.75 19.18
C GLY A 94 2.82 3.55 20.26
N ASP A 95 1.79 4.37 20.20
CA ASP A 95 0.65 4.42 21.12
C ASP A 95 -0.53 3.51 20.71
N GLY A 96 -0.27 2.57 19.79
CA GLY A 96 -1.26 1.63 19.27
C GLY A 96 -2.00 2.11 18.02
N HIS A 97 -1.73 3.31 17.55
CA HIS A 97 -2.26 3.76 16.26
C HIS A 97 -1.54 3.08 15.10
N TYR A 98 -2.24 2.94 13.99
CA TYR A 98 -1.68 2.50 12.71
C TYR A 98 -1.92 3.57 11.64
N TYR A 99 -1.17 3.47 10.55
CA TYR A 99 -1.32 4.29 9.35
C TYR A 99 -1.88 3.43 8.23
N ASN A 100 -2.89 3.92 7.52
CA ASN A 100 -3.30 3.38 6.24
C ASN A 100 -2.72 4.25 5.12
N PHE A 101 -2.02 3.61 4.20
CA PHE A 101 -1.59 4.17 2.94
C PHE A 101 -2.37 3.45 1.86
N GLU A 102 -3.16 4.17 1.08
CA GLU A 102 -4.02 3.64 0.02
C GLU A 102 -3.73 4.41 -1.26
N TRP A 103 -3.41 3.71 -2.33
CA TRP A 103 -3.11 4.33 -3.63
C TRP A 103 -3.97 3.72 -4.72
N ASN A 104 -4.61 4.55 -5.56
CA ASN A 104 -5.19 4.05 -6.78
C ASN A 104 -4.12 3.79 -7.87
N ALA A 105 -4.56 3.27 -9.02
CA ALA A 105 -3.65 2.83 -10.09
C ALA A 105 -2.78 3.96 -10.68
N VAL A 106 -3.17 5.23 -10.57
CA VAL A 106 -2.38 6.40 -11.02
C VAL A 106 -1.55 7.03 -9.90
N GLY A 107 -1.63 6.47 -8.68
CA GLY A 107 -0.83 6.89 -7.54
C GLY A 107 -1.40 8.04 -6.73
N THR A 108 -2.70 8.34 -6.83
CA THR A 108 -3.37 9.22 -5.87
C THR A 108 -3.39 8.55 -4.50
N LEU A 109 -3.00 9.28 -3.46
CA LEU A 109 -2.78 8.76 -2.11
C LEU A 109 -3.87 9.23 -1.14
N CYS A 110 -4.52 8.28 -0.47
CA CYS A 110 -5.26 8.52 0.76
C CYS A 110 -4.44 8.00 1.95
N MET A 111 -4.31 8.82 3.00
CA MET A 111 -3.57 8.42 4.19
C MET A 111 -4.21 9.00 5.46
N SER A 112 -4.28 8.18 6.50
CA SER A 112 -4.73 8.59 7.83
C SER A 112 -3.97 7.84 8.93
N ARG A 113 -4.02 8.37 10.16
CA ARG A 113 -3.59 7.71 11.38
C ARG A 113 -4.83 7.31 12.17
N ARG A 114 -4.92 6.05 12.62
CA ARG A 114 -6.17 5.45 13.12
C ARG A 114 -5.94 4.50 14.28
N THR A 115 -6.99 4.29 15.07
CA THR A 115 -7.09 3.14 16.00
C THR A 115 -8.04 2.06 15.48
N GLY A 116 -8.87 2.40 14.50
CA GLY A 116 -9.88 1.53 13.88
C GLY A 116 -10.51 2.20 12.67
N ARG A 117 -11.64 1.64 12.21
CA ARG A 117 -12.30 2.11 10.97
C ARG A 117 -12.86 3.53 11.07
N PHE A 118 -13.41 3.92 12.24
CA PHE A 118 -14.29 5.06 12.36
C PHE A 118 -13.53 6.24 12.90
N ASP A 119 -12.69 6.73 13.17
CA ASP A 119 -12.05 7.94 13.69
C ASP A 119 -10.69 8.23 12.99
N PRO A 120 -10.72 8.50 11.66
CA PRO A 120 -9.48 8.82 10.97
C PRO A 120 -8.96 10.21 11.37
N LEU A 121 -7.70 10.27 11.76
CA LEU A 121 -6.94 11.51 11.72
C LEU A 121 -6.29 11.58 10.33
N HIS A 122 -6.89 12.35 9.43
CA HIS A 122 -6.38 12.51 8.07
C HIS A 122 -4.98 13.11 8.07
N ALA A 123 -4.15 12.65 7.16
CA ALA A 123 -2.79 13.13 7.04
C ALA A 123 -2.74 14.62 6.69
N PRO A 124 -1.89 15.41 7.33
CA PRO A 124 -1.64 16.78 6.91
C PRO A 124 -0.98 16.79 5.52
N LYS A 125 -1.15 17.90 4.80
CA LYS A 125 -0.64 18.07 3.44
C LYS A 125 0.84 17.74 3.30
N GLU A 126 1.65 18.16 4.25
CA GLU A 126 3.09 17.95 4.28
C GLU A 126 3.46 16.45 4.37
N ALA A 127 2.63 15.65 5.04
CA ALA A 127 2.84 14.20 5.12
C ALA A 127 2.49 13.53 3.79
N LEU A 128 1.36 13.91 3.15
CA LEU A 128 0.97 13.41 1.83
C LEU A 128 2.03 13.75 0.78
N GLU A 129 2.45 15.03 0.69
CA GLU A 129 3.47 15.51 -0.26
C GLU A 129 4.87 14.91 -0.02
N SER A 130 5.11 14.32 1.14
CA SER A 130 6.39 13.68 1.46
C SER A 130 6.55 12.29 0.85
N VAL A 131 5.45 11.64 0.45
CA VAL A 131 5.45 10.31 -0.16
C VAL A 131 5.64 10.44 -1.66
N TYR A 132 6.68 9.78 -2.18
CA TYR A 132 6.92 9.75 -3.62
C TYR A 132 6.21 8.55 -4.25
N THR A 133 5.63 8.76 -5.41
CA THR A 133 4.87 7.76 -6.15
C THR A 133 5.25 7.76 -7.63
N ALA A 134 5.36 6.57 -8.21
CA ALA A 134 5.55 6.36 -9.64
C ALA A 134 4.67 5.20 -10.11
N SER A 135 3.83 5.44 -11.10
CA SER A 135 2.97 4.44 -11.71
C SER A 135 3.36 4.18 -13.17
N THR A 136 2.94 3.02 -13.71
CA THR A 136 2.98 2.76 -15.15
C THR A 136 1.87 3.47 -15.93
N PHE A 137 0.84 3.94 -15.24
CA PHE A 137 -0.15 4.85 -15.80
C PHE A 137 0.30 6.30 -15.61
N ASP A 138 -0.05 7.16 -16.57
CA ASP A 138 0.05 8.60 -16.38
C ASP A 138 -0.90 9.07 -15.26
N ARG A 139 -0.56 10.15 -14.58
CA ARG A 139 -1.41 10.71 -13.50
C ARG A 139 -2.58 11.50 -14.10
N GLU A 140 -3.46 10.79 -14.79
CA GLU A 140 -4.69 11.30 -15.38
C GLU A 140 -5.85 10.37 -15.06
N PRO A 141 -7.08 10.89 -14.86
CA PRO A 141 -8.23 10.05 -14.57
C PRO A 141 -8.64 9.23 -15.80
N PHE A 142 -9.05 7.99 -15.56
CA PHE A 142 -9.61 7.16 -16.62
C PHE A 142 -10.75 6.26 -16.09
N GLU A 143 -11.78 6.13 -16.93
CA GLU A 143 -12.91 5.24 -16.70
C GLU A 143 -12.48 3.77 -16.73
N GLU A 144 -13.32 2.89 -16.21
CA GLU A 144 -13.01 1.47 -16.14
C GLU A 144 -12.65 0.86 -17.49
N ILE A 145 -11.42 0.37 -17.60
CA ILE A 145 -10.95 -0.46 -18.70
C ILE A 145 -11.04 -1.94 -18.33
N LYS A 146 -11.56 -2.77 -19.27
CA LYS A 146 -11.74 -4.22 -19.09
C LYS A 146 -10.75 -4.99 -19.94
N GLY A 147 -10.20 -6.08 -19.39
CA GLY A 147 -9.27 -6.95 -20.10
C GLY A 147 -8.22 -7.57 -19.19
N ASP A 148 -7.09 -7.95 -19.76
CA ASP A 148 -5.89 -8.41 -19.02
C ASP A 148 -5.01 -7.19 -18.70
N ASN A 149 -5.45 -6.38 -17.74
CA ASN A 149 -4.76 -5.16 -17.38
C ASN A 149 -3.58 -5.46 -16.45
N ARG A 150 -2.45 -4.79 -16.70
CA ARG A 150 -1.25 -4.92 -15.88
C ARG A 150 -0.68 -3.55 -15.57
N TRP A 151 -0.40 -3.31 -14.31
CA TRP A 151 0.21 -2.07 -13.88
C TRP A 151 1.15 -2.28 -12.70
N ILE A 152 2.05 -1.32 -12.54
CA ILE A 152 3.04 -1.31 -11.46
C ILE A 152 2.95 0.04 -10.78
N LEU A 153 2.89 0.00 -9.45
CA LEU A 153 3.01 1.18 -8.61
C LEU A 153 4.25 1.04 -7.74
N ARG A 154 5.08 2.07 -7.70
CA ARG A 154 6.22 2.19 -6.80
C ARG A 154 6.04 3.40 -5.92
N VAL A 155 6.37 3.24 -4.64
CA VAL A 155 6.28 4.32 -3.67
C VAL A 155 7.53 4.36 -2.79
N ALA A 156 7.86 5.56 -2.31
CA ALA A 156 8.89 5.75 -1.30
C ALA A 156 8.27 6.54 -0.13
N ILE A 157 8.20 5.90 1.03
CA ILE A 157 7.57 6.41 2.24
C ILE A 157 8.67 6.85 3.22
N PRO A 158 8.90 8.15 3.42
CA PRO A 158 9.86 8.61 4.42
C PRO A 158 9.32 8.42 5.85
N CYS A 159 10.21 8.30 6.83
CA CYS A 159 9.79 8.18 8.24
C CYS A 159 8.86 9.32 8.67
N ARG A 160 9.08 10.55 8.17
CA ARG A 160 8.23 11.71 8.48
C ARG A 160 6.79 11.63 7.94
N ALA A 161 6.51 10.70 7.02
CA ALA A 161 5.14 10.44 6.57
C ALA A 161 4.32 9.83 7.71
N LEU A 162 4.96 9.13 8.66
CA LEU A 162 4.31 8.73 9.91
C LEU A 162 4.28 9.93 10.85
N PHE A 163 3.33 10.82 10.62
CA PHE A 163 3.24 12.17 11.22
C PHE A 163 2.95 12.19 12.74
N GLY A 164 2.76 11.04 13.37
CA GLY A 164 2.78 10.88 14.83
C GLY A 164 4.20 10.87 15.41
N GLY A 165 5.24 10.74 14.55
CA GLY A 165 6.64 10.83 14.94
C GLY A 165 7.21 9.58 15.63
N GLU A 166 6.52 8.43 15.52
CA GLU A 166 6.94 7.18 16.20
C GLU A 166 8.20 6.57 15.61
N VAL A 167 8.46 6.80 14.31
CA VAL A 167 9.59 6.23 13.59
C VAL A 167 10.49 7.33 13.06
N SER A 168 11.73 7.38 13.53
CA SER A 168 12.76 8.33 13.07
C SER A 168 13.71 7.72 12.04
N THR A 169 13.77 6.40 11.97
CA THR A 169 14.52 5.62 10.97
C THR A 169 13.83 4.29 10.75
N TRP A 170 13.83 3.81 9.51
CA TRP A 170 13.33 2.45 9.23
C TRP A 170 14.29 1.36 9.70
N ARG A 171 15.58 1.69 9.86
CA ARG A 171 16.57 0.73 10.34
C ARG A 171 16.23 0.20 11.74
N GLY A 172 16.06 -1.12 11.85
CA GLY A 172 15.70 -1.79 13.08
C GLY A 172 14.25 -1.55 13.54
N ALA A 173 13.43 -0.88 12.72
CA ALA A 173 12.03 -0.63 13.06
C ALA A 173 11.25 -1.95 13.15
N ARG A 174 10.52 -2.10 14.25
CA ARG A 174 9.60 -3.21 14.48
C ARG A 174 8.18 -2.71 14.26
N LEU A 175 7.51 -3.36 13.34
CA LEU A 175 6.20 -2.95 12.86
C LEU A 175 5.26 -4.16 12.86
N ARG A 176 3.97 -3.87 12.81
CA ARG A 176 2.94 -4.81 12.39
C ARG A 176 2.21 -4.22 11.19
N GLY A 177 1.72 -5.05 10.27
CA GLY A 177 1.03 -4.52 9.11
C GLY A 177 0.38 -5.59 8.25
N ASN A 178 -0.30 -5.12 7.21
CA ASN A 178 -0.87 -5.96 6.17
C ASN A 178 -0.87 -5.19 4.83
N PHE A 179 -0.98 -5.93 3.75
CA PHE A 179 -1.01 -5.39 2.38
C PHE A 179 -2.31 -5.84 1.71
N TYR A 180 -2.90 -4.95 0.91
CA TYR A 180 -4.24 -5.17 0.39
C TYR A 180 -4.36 -4.76 -1.08
N LYS A 181 -5.37 -5.31 -1.72
CA LYS A 181 -5.86 -4.91 -3.03
C LYS A 181 -7.37 -4.89 -3.00
N CYS A 182 -7.95 -3.78 -3.38
CA CYS A 182 -9.39 -3.65 -3.53
C CYS A 182 -9.78 -2.92 -4.82
N GLY A 183 -11.08 -2.79 -5.02
CA GLY A 183 -11.70 -2.09 -6.11
C GLY A 183 -13.20 -2.10 -5.89
N ASP A 184 -13.66 -1.32 -4.90
CA ASP A 184 -15.01 -1.43 -4.36
C ASP A 184 -16.09 -1.05 -5.38
N ALA A 185 -15.82 -0.07 -6.24
CA ALA A 185 -16.77 0.42 -7.23
C ALA A 185 -16.54 -0.12 -8.65
N LEU A 186 -15.57 -1.00 -8.84
CA LEU A 186 -15.33 -1.64 -10.13
C LEU A 186 -16.47 -2.60 -10.50
N SER A 187 -16.67 -2.84 -11.80
CA SER A 187 -17.71 -3.78 -12.27
C SER A 187 -17.48 -5.22 -11.80
N THR A 188 -16.29 -5.53 -11.29
CA THR A 188 -15.93 -6.78 -10.61
C THR A 188 -15.25 -6.42 -9.28
N PRO A 189 -16.03 -6.09 -8.22
CA PRO A 189 -15.49 -5.78 -6.91
C PRO A 189 -14.65 -6.93 -6.37
N HIS A 190 -13.57 -6.61 -5.65
CA HIS A 190 -12.68 -7.63 -5.11
C HIS A 190 -11.90 -7.12 -3.90
N PHE A 191 -11.55 -8.06 -3.00
CA PHE A 191 -10.85 -7.79 -1.76
C PHE A 191 -9.85 -8.90 -1.49
N VAL A 192 -8.56 -8.58 -1.61
CA VAL A 192 -7.46 -9.55 -1.43
C VAL A 192 -6.45 -9.02 -0.42
N THR A 193 -5.94 -9.90 0.43
CA THR A 193 -5.01 -9.52 1.48
C THR A 193 -3.76 -10.40 1.47
N TRP A 194 -2.66 -9.86 2.01
CA TRP A 194 -1.43 -10.65 2.21
C TRP A 194 -1.57 -11.60 3.40
N ALA A 195 -2.06 -11.11 4.52
CA ALA A 195 -2.37 -11.91 5.70
C ALA A 195 -3.89 -12.07 5.85
N PRO A 196 -4.38 -13.22 6.35
CA PRO A 196 -5.81 -13.48 6.44
C PRO A 196 -6.52 -12.56 7.44
N ILE A 197 -7.77 -12.21 7.11
CA ILE A 197 -8.70 -11.49 7.96
C ILE A 197 -9.94 -12.37 8.16
N SER A 198 -10.44 -12.43 9.39
CA SER A 198 -11.65 -13.20 9.74
C SER A 198 -12.73 -12.23 10.24
N THR A 199 -13.44 -11.61 9.29
CA THR A 199 -14.61 -10.74 9.52
C THR A 199 -15.77 -11.17 8.63
N PRO A 200 -17.03 -10.91 9.02
CA PRO A 200 -18.20 -11.31 8.21
C PRO A 200 -18.28 -10.61 6.85
N SER A 201 -17.72 -9.41 6.71
CA SER A 201 -17.70 -8.61 5.48
C SER A 201 -16.35 -7.94 5.30
N PRO A 202 -15.99 -7.45 4.09
CA PRO A 202 -14.73 -6.78 3.85
C PRO A 202 -14.45 -5.63 4.81
N ASP A 203 -13.36 -5.76 5.56
CA ASP A 203 -12.90 -4.74 6.49
C ASP A 203 -11.38 -4.87 6.71
N TYR A 204 -10.59 -3.94 6.18
CA TYR A 204 -9.14 -3.91 6.32
C TYR A 204 -8.66 -3.19 7.59
N HIS A 205 -9.54 -2.37 8.21
CA HIS A 205 -9.23 -1.59 9.41
C HIS A 205 -9.25 -2.45 10.69
N ARG A 206 -8.53 -3.58 10.65
CA ARG A 206 -8.52 -4.63 11.68
C ARG A 206 -7.07 -4.93 12.13
N PRO A 207 -6.47 -4.05 12.95
CA PRO A 207 -5.07 -4.18 13.35
C PRO A 207 -4.75 -5.47 14.13
N GLU A 208 -5.75 -6.14 14.69
CA GLU A 208 -5.57 -7.45 15.33
C GLU A 208 -5.08 -8.55 14.36
N PHE A 209 -5.32 -8.38 13.04
CA PHE A 209 -4.84 -9.32 12.02
C PHE A 209 -3.51 -8.92 11.38
N PHE A 210 -2.93 -7.78 11.79
CA PHE A 210 -1.63 -7.36 11.27
C PHE A 210 -0.53 -8.35 11.67
N GLN A 211 0.38 -8.61 10.74
CA GLN A 211 1.50 -9.52 10.93
C GLN A 211 2.79 -8.75 11.26
N PRO A 212 3.72 -9.38 12.01
CA PRO A 212 4.99 -8.76 12.31
C PRO A 212 5.82 -8.47 11.07
N ILE A 213 6.40 -7.27 11.03
CA ILE A 213 7.31 -6.77 9.99
C ILE A 213 8.56 -6.23 10.70
N LEU A 214 9.75 -6.68 10.28
CA LEU A 214 11.03 -6.24 10.81
C LEU A 214 11.85 -5.60 9.68
N CYS A 215 12.25 -4.35 9.85
CA CYS A 215 13.23 -3.69 9.00
C CYS A 215 14.66 -3.99 9.51
N GLU A 216 15.57 -4.45 8.64
CA GLU A 216 16.97 -4.81 8.99
C GLU A 216 17.86 -3.61 9.32
#